data_4713619fe10fb6c4fcf82e94c97cfbbc
#
_entry.id   4713619fe10fb6c4fcf82e94c97cfbbc
#
_cell.length_a   1.000
_cell.length_b   1.000
_cell.length_c   1.000
_cell.angle_alpha   90.00
_cell.angle_beta   90.00
_cell.angle_gamma   90.00
#
_symmetry.space_group_name_H-M   'P 1'
#
loop_
_entity.id
_entity.type
_entity.pdbx_description
1 polymer ?
#
loop_
_entity_poly.entity_id
_entity_poly.type
_entity_poly.pdbx_seq_one_letter_code
_entity_poly.pdbx_strand_id
1 'polypeptide(L)'
;MTAPRPYASLLAKGEDRRQRILAVAQRLLTRNGWRSTTLAQIAGEAGVTSAGLLHHFSSKEQLLHAVLDARDAEDLEDADIAGDLIVEIRKVVTRMERSPELVGTFVVLLVENLMPEAPLHDRMLDRWRTAVELVTQAIRRGQDSGRYRRDIDPRTRAVEIVAFLNGMEISWLLDRSIPLAEVFNGYTESLARDLAVKEM
;
A
#
# COMPACT_ATOMS: atom_id res chain seq x y z
N MET A 1 1.17 33.76 25.49
CA MET A 1 0.62 33.02 24.35
C MET A 1 0.99 33.77 23.08
N THR A 2 2.00 33.29 22.36
CA THR A 2 2.51 33.95 21.14
C THR A 2 1.63 33.53 19.96
N ALA A 3 1.02 34.48 19.25
CA ALA A 3 0.21 34.23 18.07
C ALA A 3 1.06 33.49 16.99
N PRO A 4 0.52 32.47 16.28
CA PRO A 4 1.28 31.79 15.27
C PRO A 4 1.66 32.77 14.15
N ARG A 5 2.90 32.72 13.70
CA ARG A 5 3.42 33.57 12.64
C ARG A 5 2.56 33.41 11.37
N PRO A 6 2.20 34.49 10.63
CA PRO A 6 1.33 34.41 9.42
C PRO A 6 1.80 33.37 8.41
N TYR A 7 3.08 33.15 8.28
CA TYR A 7 3.70 32.16 7.39
C TYR A 7 3.36 30.71 7.79
N ALA A 8 3.32 30.38 9.08
CA ALA A 8 2.95 29.04 9.55
C ALA A 8 1.47 28.72 9.23
N SER A 9 0.57 29.70 9.28
CA SER A 9 -0.84 29.53 8.94
C SER A 9 -1.08 29.35 7.42
N LEU A 10 -0.23 29.95 6.58
CA LEU A 10 -0.29 29.79 5.12
C LEU A 10 0.22 28.40 4.71
N LEU A 11 1.28 27.90 5.32
CA LEU A 11 1.80 26.54 5.11
C LEU A 11 0.78 25.49 5.55
N ALA A 12 0.15 25.65 6.71
CA ALA A 12 -0.89 24.75 7.20
C ALA A 12 -2.09 24.69 6.23
N LYS A 13 -2.57 25.84 5.75
CA LYS A 13 -3.66 25.91 4.74
C LYS A 13 -3.27 25.30 3.40
N GLY A 14 -2.00 25.38 3.02
CA GLY A 14 -1.46 24.76 1.81
C GLY A 14 -1.45 23.23 1.94
N GLU A 15 -1.00 22.72 3.09
CA GLU A 15 -0.99 21.29 3.38
C GLU A 15 -2.40 20.71 3.49
N ASP A 16 -3.33 21.37 4.19
CA ASP A 16 -4.74 20.97 4.26
C ASP A 16 -5.37 20.85 2.85
N ARG A 17 -5.02 21.78 1.95
CA ARG A 17 -5.49 21.75 0.57
C ARG A 17 -4.88 20.59 -0.21
N ARG A 18 -3.60 20.35 -0.04
CA ARG A 18 -2.90 19.23 -0.67
C ARG A 18 -3.49 17.89 -0.24
N GLN A 19 -3.74 17.69 1.05
CA GLN A 19 -4.36 16.48 1.60
C GLN A 19 -5.79 16.28 1.08
N ARG A 20 -6.58 17.36 0.96
CA ARG A 20 -7.92 17.29 0.39
C ARG A 20 -7.91 16.88 -1.08
N ILE A 21 -6.96 17.40 -1.87
CA ILE A 21 -6.78 16.99 -3.28
C ILE A 21 -6.44 15.50 -3.35
N LEU A 22 -5.54 15.01 -2.51
CA LEU A 22 -5.17 13.58 -2.45
C LEU A 22 -6.35 12.68 -2.10
N ALA A 23 -7.14 13.03 -1.07
CA ALA A 23 -8.30 12.26 -0.66
C ALA A 23 -9.37 12.17 -1.77
N VAL A 24 -9.61 13.28 -2.49
CA VAL A 24 -10.51 13.29 -3.64
C VAL A 24 -9.94 12.44 -4.78
N ALA A 25 -8.65 12.57 -5.06
CA ALA A 25 -7.99 11.78 -6.09
C ALA A 25 -8.10 10.27 -5.81
N GLN A 26 -7.81 9.83 -4.59
CA GLN A 26 -7.94 8.43 -4.16
C GLN A 26 -9.34 7.89 -4.42
N ARG A 27 -10.38 8.62 -3.98
CA ARG A 27 -11.78 8.22 -4.18
C ARG A 27 -12.16 8.10 -5.66
N LEU A 28 -11.77 9.08 -6.47
CA LEU A 28 -12.09 9.09 -7.91
C LEU A 28 -11.31 8.01 -8.67
N LEU A 29 -10.03 7.79 -8.32
CA LEU A 29 -9.21 6.74 -8.92
C LEU A 29 -9.77 5.35 -8.62
N THR A 30 -10.16 5.08 -7.37
CA THR A 30 -10.80 3.82 -6.98
C THR A 30 -12.09 3.57 -7.74
N ARG A 31 -12.89 4.62 -7.95
CA ARG A 31 -14.20 4.51 -8.60
C ARG A 31 -14.14 4.41 -10.12
N ASN A 32 -13.27 5.19 -10.76
CA ASN A 32 -13.29 5.42 -12.20
C ASN A 32 -12.05 4.86 -12.91
N GLY A 33 -11.03 4.42 -12.17
CA GLY A 33 -9.70 4.14 -12.70
C GLY A 33 -8.90 5.39 -13.04
N TRP A 34 -7.60 5.22 -13.27
CA TRP A 34 -6.73 6.34 -13.54
C TRP A 34 -6.97 6.95 -14.93
N ARG A 35 -7.28 6.12 -15.93
CA ARG A 35 -7.49 6.58 -17.32
C ARG A 35 -8.67 7.52 -17.44
N SER A 36 -9.75 7.23 -16.73
CA SER A 36 -11.01 7.98 -16.77
C SER A 36 -11.07 9.16 -15.80
N THR A 37 -10.13 9.27 -14.85
CA THR A 37 -10.07 10.37 -13.89
C THR A 37 -9.23 11.51 -14.45
N THR A 38 -9.75 12.74 -14.45
CA THR A 38 -9.04 13.93 -14.93
C THR A 38 -8.66 14.88 -13.80
N LEU A 39 -7.59 15.68 -13.98
CA LEU A 39 -7.21 16.71 -13.01
C LEU A 39 -8.34 17.75 -12.81
N ALA A 40 -9.10 18.06 -13.84
CA ALA A 40 -10.23 18.99 -13.76
C ALA A 40 -11.36 18.45 -12.87
N GLN A 41 -11.68 17.16 -12.96
CA GLN A 41 -12.63 16.50 -12.06
C GLN A 41 -12.16 16.53 -10.61
N ILE A 42 -10.87 16.17 -10.37
CA ILE A 42 -10.29 16.20 -9.04
C ILE A 42 -10.32 17.62 -8.47
N ALA A 43 -9.93 18.63 -9.24
CA ALA A 43 -9.95 20.02 -8.82
C ALA A 43 -11.36 20.49 -8.44
N GLY A 44 -12.36 20.19 -9.29
CA GLY A 44 -13.76 20.53 -9.06
C GLY A 44 -14.30 19.92 -7.76
N GLU A 45 -14.08 18.62 -7.53
CA GLU A 45 -14.54 17.95 -6.31
C GLU A 45 -13.75 18.36 -5.07
N ALA A 46 -12.46 18.72 -5.21
CA ALA A 46 -11.64 19.22 -4.11
C ALA A 46 -11.94 20.70 -3.75
N GLY A 47 -12.79 21.37 -4.53
CA GLY A 47 -13.13 22.79 -4.33
C GLY A 47 -11.94 23.71 -4.60
N VAL A 48 -11.10 23.37 -5.60
CA VAL A 48 -9.96 24.18 -6.04
C VAL A 48 -10.02 24.43 -7.54
N THR A 49 -9.34 25.46 -8.02
CA THR A 49 -9.16 25.67 -9.46
C THR A 49 -8.16 24.66 -10.03
N SER A 50 -8.25 24.36 -11.34
CA SER A 50 -7.24 23.53 -12.02
C SER A 50 -5.82 24.10 -11.86
N ALA A 51 -5.66 25.42 -11.92
CA ALA A 51 -4.38 26.08 -11.66
C ALA A 51 -3.92 25.88 -10.20
N GLY A 52 -4.83 25.95 -9.23
CA GLY A 52 -4.55 25.67 -7.82
C GLY A 52 -4.12 24.22 -7.57
N LEU A 53 -4.73 23.27 -8.28
CA LEU A 53 -4.31 21.86 -8.23
C LEU A 53 -2.90 21.71 -8.84
N LEU A 54 -2.64 22.28 -10.02
CA LEU A 54 -1.35 22.21 -10.71
C LEU A 54 -0.21 22.91 -9.92
N HIS A 55 -0.54 23.83 -9.01
CA HIS A 55 0.44 24.39 -8.08
C HIS A 55 0.91 23.33 -7.04
N HIS A 56 0.05 22.40 -6.64
CA HIS A 56 0.39 21.32 -5.71
C HIS A 56 0.95 20.08 -6.41
N PHE A 57 0.45 19.76 -7.61
CA PHE A 57 0.82 18.58 -8.41
C PHE A 57 0.96 19.00 -9.86
N SER A 58 2.20 19.13 -10.34
CA SER A 58 2.53 19.65 -11.67
C SER A 58 1.96 18.80 -12.83
N SER A 59 1.63 17.54 -12.55
CA SER A 59 1.04 16.62 -13.53
C SER A 59 0.14 15.58 -12.85
N LYS A 60 -0.62 14.85 -13.65
CA LYS A 60 -1.43 13.73 -13.18
C LYS A 60 -0.56 12.60 -12.64
N GLU A 61 0.57 12.32 -13.28
CA GLU A 61 1.55 11.32 -12.85
C GLU A 61 2.11 11.68 -11.47
N GLN A 62 2.49 12.95 -11.25
CA GLN A 62 2.95 13.40 -9.93
C GLN A 62 1.90 13.21 -8.85
N LEU A 63 0.62 13.47 -9.15
CA LEU A 63 -0.49 13.22 -8.24
C LEU A 63 -0.62 11.72 -7.92
N LEU A 64 -0.47 10.85 -8.92
CA LEU A 64 -0.52 9.40 -8.73
C LEU A 64 0.65 8.89 -7.87
N HIS A 65 1.86 9.41 -8.10
CA HIS A 65 2.99 9.10 -7.21
C HIS A 65 2.68 9.49 -5.77
N ALA A 66 2.12 10.68 -5.53
CA ALA A 66 1.77 11.10 -4.18
C ALA A 66 0.66 10.25 -3.53
N VAL A 67 -0.29 9.73 -4.32
CA VAL A 67 -1.29 8.77 -3.85
C VAL A 67 -0.65 7.45 -3.42
N LEU A 68 0.32 6.96 -4.18
CA LEU A 68 1.08 5.75 -3.83
C LEU A 68 1.98 5.97 -2.62
N ASP A 69 2.63 7.15 -2.51
CA ASP A 69 3.44 7.50 -1.36
C ASP A 69 2.61 7.53 -0.07
N ALA A 70 1.35 7.99 -0.14
CA ALA A 70 0.44 7.94 0.99
C ALA A 70 0.12 6.49 1.41
N ARG A 71 -0.07 5.57 0.46
CA ARG A 71 -0.22 4.14 0.74
C ARG A 71 1.03 3.53 1.34
N ASP A 72 2.21 3.84 0.78
CA ASP A 72 3.49 3.33 1.28
C ASP A 72 3.74 3.81 2.72
N ALA A 73 3.42 5.07 3.03
CA ALA A 73 3.54 5.62 4.37
C ALA A 73 2.61 4.89 5.36
N GLU A 74 1.36 4.63 4.99
CA GLU A 74 0.41 3.89 5.83
C GLU A 74 0.84 2.44 6.06
N ASP A 75 1.38 1.77 5.04
CA ASP A 75 1.90 0.40 5.18
C ASP A 75 3.09 0.32 6.15
N LEU A 76 3.88 1.41 6.27
CA LEU A 76 5.05 1.47 7.15
C LEU A 76 4.74 2.02 8.55
N GLU A 77 3.61 2.70 8.77
CA GLU A 77 3.29 3.38 10.03
C GLU A 77 3.32 2.44 11.25
N ASP A 78 2.77 1.23 11.09
CA ASP A 78 2.67 0.23 12.15
C ASP A 78 3.57 -0.99 11.88
N ALA A 79 4.45 -0.95 10.86
CA ALA A 79 5.27 -2.07 10.47
C ALA A 79 6.51 -2.19 11.36
N ASP A 80 6.69 -3.34 11.99
CA ASP A 80 7.95 -3.72 12.64
C ASP A 80 8.79 -4.56 11.66
N ILE A 81 9.68 -3.90 10.90
CA ILE A 81 10.53 -4.54 9.89
C ILE A 81 11.44 -5.61 10.54
N ALA A 82 11.80 -5.46 11.82
CA ALA A 82 12.60 -6.42 12.57
C ALA A 82 11.73 -7.48 13.30
N GLY A 83 10.42 -7.27 13.32
CA GLY A 83 9.45 -8.08 14.04
C GLY A 83 9.21 -9.48 13.48
N ASP A 84 8.26 -10.16 14.08
CA ASP A 84 7.85 -11.50 13.67
C ASP A 84 7.01 -11.43 12.38
N LEU A 85 7.43 -12.14 11.35
CA LEU A 85 6.78 -12.17 10.03
C LEU A 85 5.29 -12.54 10.11
N ILE A 86 4.93 -13.52 10.95
CA ILE A 86 3.55 -13.98 11.09
C ILE A 86 2.67 -12.88 11.70
N VAL A 87 3.21 -12.17 12.69
CA VAL A 87 2.52 -11.03 13.32
C VAL A 87 2.31 -9.90 12.31
N GLU A 88 3.35 -9.58 11.54
CA GLU A 88 3.27 -8.51 10.53
C GLU A 88 2.25 -8.81 9.43
N ILE A 89 2.17 -10.06 8.95
CA ILE A 89 1.16 -10.47 7.98
C ILE A 89 -0.26 -10.30 8.55
N ARG A 90 -0.50 -10.62 9.82
CA ARG A 90 -1.81 -10.44 10.46
C ARG A 90 -2.23 -8.97 10.58
N LYS A 91 -1.26 -8.05 10.79
CA LYS A 91 -1.53 -6.61 10.82
C LYS A 91 -2.06 -6.06 9.50
N VAL A 92 -1.81 -6.74 8.36
CA VAL A 92 -2.33 -6.33 7.06
C VAL A 92 -3.86 -6.24 7.07
N VAL A 93 -4.55 -7.15 7.76
CA VAL A 93 -6.03 -7.10 7.89
C VAL A 93 -6.49 -5.77 8.45
N THR A 94 -5.93 -5.35 9.58
CA THR A 94 -6.29 -4.07 10.22
C THR A 94 -6.05 -2.89 9.29
N ARG A 95 -4.94 -2.90 8.53
CA ARG A 95 -4.66 -1.86 7.54
C ARG A 95 -5.67 -1.85 6.40
N MET A 96 -6.02 -3.03 5.86
CA MET A 96 -7.03 -3.14 4.80
C MET A 96 -8.39 -2.60 5.25
N GLU A 97 -8.82 -2.94 6.46
CA GLU A 97 -10.10 -2.49 7.03
C GLU A 97 -10.11 -1.00 7.36
N ARG A 98 -8.98 -0.44 7.79
CA ARG A 98 -8.83 0.99 8.11
C ARG A 98 -8.95 1.88 6.87
N SER A 99 -8.37 1.46 5.74
CA SER A 99 -8.25 2.31 4.55
C SER A 99 -8.64 1.58 3.26
N PRO A 100 -9.90 1.13 3.12
CA PRO A 100 -10.35 0.39 1.95
C PRO A 100 -10.24 1.18 0.63
N GLU A 101 -10.30 2.51 0.68
CA GLU A 101 -10.11 3.36 -0.49
C GLU A 101 -8.66 3.32 -0.99
N LEU A 102 -7.68 3.28 -0.08
CA LEU A 102 -6.27 3.14 -0.46
C LEU A 102 -5.98 1.76 -1.07
N VAL A 103 -6.55 0.69 -0.47
CA VAL A 103 -6.46 -0.66 -1.05
C VAL A 103 -7.03 -0.67 -2.47
N GLY A 104 -8.24 -0.11 -2.67
CA GLY A 104 -8.88 -0.03 -3.97
C GLY A 104 -8.07 0.77 -4.99
N THR A 105 -7.56 1.93 -4.58
CA THR A 105 -6.70 2.76 -5.44
C THR A 105 -5.45 2.02 -5.87
N PHE A 106 -4.78 1.34 -4.93
CA PHE A 106 -3.57 0.58 -5.23
C PHE A 106 -3.85 -0.55 -6.22
N VAL A 107 -4.88 -1.36 -5.98
CA VAL A 107 -5.24 -2.48 -6.87
C VAL A 107 -5.55 -2.00 -8.28
N VAL A 108 -6.34 -0.92 -8.43
CA VAL A 108 -6.64 -0.33 -9.73
C VAL A 108 -5.37 0.15 -10.43
N LEU A 109 -4.51 0.90 -9.73
CA LEU A 109 -3.26 1.39 -10.29
C LEU A 109 -2.31 0.23 -10.67
N LEU A 110 -2.24 -0.82 -9.85
CA LEU A 110 -1.44 -2.01 -10.15
C LEU A 110 -1.90 -2.68 -11.44
N VAL A 111 -3.20 -2.98 -11.54
CA VAL A 111 -3.76 -3.68 -12.70
C VAL A 111 -3.66 -2.86 -13.99
N GLU A 112 -3.90 -1.54 -13.92
CA GLU A 112 -3.78 -0.66 -15.08
C GLU A 112 -2.34 -0.41 -15.55
N ASN A 113 -1.32 -0.75 -14.71
CA ASN A 113 0.09 -0.51 -14.99
C ASN A 113 0.95 -1.79 -15.03
N LEU A 114 0.34 -2.94 -15.36
CA LEU A 114 1.07 -4.20 -15.51
C LEU A 114 2.00 -4.24 -16.73
N MET A 115 1.65 -3.52 -17.81
CA MET A 115 2.43 -3.51 -19.04
C MET A 115 3.64 -2.57 -18.90
N PRO A 116 4.83 -2.94 -19.45
CA PRO A 116 6.06 -2.16 -19.33
C PRO A 116 5.94 -0.70 -19.81
N GLU A 117 5.06 -0.45 -20.79
CA GLU A 117 4.85 0.87 -21.38
C GLU A 117 3.91 1.75 -20.54
N ALA A 118 3.32 1.20 -19.47
CA ALA A 118 2.38 1.95 -18.62
C ALA A 118 3.14 2.95 -17.74
N PRO A 119 2.56 4.15 -17.50
CA PRO A 119 3.27 5.27 -16.88
C PRO A 119 3.81 4.99 -15.47
N LEU A 120 3.16 4.11 -14.72
CA LEU A 120 3.57 3.77 -13.35
C LEU A 120 4.16 2.36 -13.24
N HIS A 121 4.45 1.68 -14.36
CA HIS A 121 4.96 0.32 -14.35
C HIS A 121 6.19 0.16 -13.44
N ASP A 122 7.22 0.96 -13.67
CA ASP A 122 8.46 0.90 -12.90
C ASP A 122 8.22 1.15 -11.42
N ARG A 123 7.35 2.10 -11.07
CA ARG A 123 6.98 2.37 -9.68
C ARG A 123 6.28 1.17 -9.01
N MET A 124 5.35 0.50 -9.72
CA MET A 124 4.68 -0.70 -9.23
C MET A 124 5.65 -1.87 -9.07
N LEU A 125 6.54 -2.03 -10.04
CA LEU A 125 7.58 -3.08 -10.03
C LEU A 125 8.56 -2.88 -8.86
N ASP A 126 9.01 -1.65 -8.63
CA ASP A 126 9.93 -1.34 -7.52
C ASP A 126 9.25 -1.54 -6.16
N ARG A 127 7.98 -1.15 -6.03
CA ARG A 127 7.19 -1.42 -4.83
C ARG A 127 7.07 -2.93 -4.56
N TRP A 128 6.74 -3.71 -5.59
CA TRP A 128 6.65 -5.17 -5.48
C TRP A 128 8.00 -5.80 -5.10
N ARG A 129 9.10 -5.36 -5.74
CA ARG A 129 10.46 -5.83 -5.41
C ARG A 129 10.82 -5.52 -3.96
N THR A 130 10.51 -4.32 -3.49
CA THR A 130 10.75 -3.90 -2.10
C THR A 130 9.98 -4.77 -1.12
N ALA A 131 8.70 -5.04 -1.38
CA ALA A 131 7.89 -5.92 -0.54
C ALA A 131 8.48 -7.35 -0.48
N VAL A 132 8.84 -7.93 -1.64
CA VAL A 132 9.47 -9.25 -1.70
C VAL A 132 10.80 -9.26 -0.94
N GLU A 133 11.62 -8.21 -1.06
CA GLU A 133 12.92 -8.17 -0.36
C GLU A 133 12.74 -8.06 1.16
N LEU A 134 11.81 -7.25 1.64
CA LEU A 134 11.51 -7.13 3.08
C LEU A 134 11.09 -8.48 3.68
N VAL A 135 10.19 -9.20 3.00
CA VAL A 135 9.75 -10.54 3.43
C VAL A 135 10.89 -11.55 3.34
N THR A 136 11.71 -11.50 2.27
CA THR A 136 12.89 -12.35 2.12
C THR A 136 13.85 -12.20 3.31
N GLN A 137 14.13 -10.95 3.69
CA GLN A 137 14.99 -10.66 4.83
C GLN A 137 14.38 -11.12 6.16
N ALA A 138 13.06 -11.00 6.34
CA ALA A 138 12.39 -11.51 7.53
C ALA A 138 12.51 -13.03 7.65
N ILE A 139 12.37 -13.76 6.53
CA ILE A 139 12.57 -15.23 6.51
C ILE A 139 14.02 -15.58 6.81
N ARG A 140 15.01 -14.90 6.20
CA ARG A 140 16.44 -15.12 6.47
C ARG A 140 16.78 -14.91 7.94
N ARG A 141 16.28 -13.82 8.57
CA ARG A 141 16.47 -13.61 10.01
C ARG A 141 15.89 -14.77 10.84
N GLY A 142 14.73 -15.31 10.45
CA GLY A 142 14.15 -16.50 11.07
C GLY A 142 15.01 -17.75 10.93
N GLN A 143 15.64 -17.95 9.76
CA GLN A 143 16.56 -19.05 9.51
C GLN A 143 17.88 -18.90 10.30
N ASP A 144 18.44 -17.70 10.36
CA ASP A 144 19.67 -17.39 11.09
C ASP A 144 19.50 -17.59 12.60
N SER A 145 18.33 -17.23 13.14
CA SER A 145 17.98 -17.44 14.55
C SER A 145 17.58 -18.89 14.88
N GLY A 146 17.51 -19.80 13.90
CA GLY A 146 17.08 -21.20 14.09
C GLY A 146 15.57 -21.36 14.27
N ARG A 147 14.76 -20.31 14.11
CA ARG A 147 13.29 -20.38 14.20
C ARG A 147 12.68 -21.04 12.96
N TYR A 148 13.25 -20.76 11.78
CA TYR A 148 12.77 -21.28 10.51
C TYR A 148 13.74 -22.30 9.93
N ARG A 149 13.19 -23.28 9.23
CA ARG A 149 13.95 -24.33 8.52
C ARG A 149 14.77 -23.71 7.38
N ARG A 150 15.99 -24.25 7.16
CA ARG A 150 16.95 -23.70 6.19
C ARG A 150 16.84 -24.31 4.78
N ASP A 151 16.04 -25.34 4.59
CA ASP A 151 15.88 -26.06 3.31
C ASP A 151 14.82 -25.44 2.40
N ILE A 152 14.21 -24.31 2.79
CA ILE A 152 13.33 -23.50 1.94
C ILE A 152 14.10 -22.30 1.37
N ASP A 153 13.80 -21.97 0.12
CA ASP A 153 14.32 -20.74 -0.49
C ASP A 153 13.53 -19.52 0.03
N PRO A 154 14.20 -18.55 0.72
CA PRO A 154 13.50 -17.41 1.31
C PRO A 154 12.82 -16.51 0.26
N ARG A 155 13.45 -16.37 -0.93
CA ARG A 155 12.91 -15.49 -1.97
C ARG A 155 11.66 -16.07 -2.61
N THR A 156 11.67 -17.36 -2.93
CA THR A 156 10.50 -18.06 -3.46
C THR A 156 9.32 -17.97 -2.48
N ARG A 157 9.58 -18.24 -1.20
CA ARG A 157 8.53 -18.12 -0.16
C ARG A 157 8.04 -16.68 0.00
N ALA A 158 8.92 -15.70 -0.12
CA ALA A 158 8.53 -14.29 -0.08
C ALA A 158 7.60 -13.91 -1.25
N VAL A 159 7.87 -14.39 -2.45
CA VAL A 159 7.01 -14.19 -3.63
C VAL A 159 5.62 -14.80 -3.38
N GLU A 160 5.52 -16.00 -2.84
CA GLU A 160 4.24 -16.64 -2.51
C GLU A 160 3.44 -15.83 -1.48
N ILE A 161 4.10 -15.31 -0.44
CA ILE A 161 3.46 -14.46 0.58
C ILE A 161 2.93 -13.16 -0.04
N VAL A 162 3.75 -12.46 -0.81
CA VAL A 162 3.33 -11.20 -1.47
C VAL A 162 2.20 -11.46 -2.48
N ALA A 163 2.24 -12.58 -3.20
CA ALA A 163 1.16 -12.97 -4.11
C ALA A 163 -0.15 -13.25 -3.35
N PHE A 164 -0.08 -13.93 -2.20
CA PHE A 164 -1.25 -14.11 -1.33
C PHE A 164 -1.82 -12.77 -0.88
N LEU A 165 -0.99 -11.84 -0.38
CA LEU A 165 -1.43 -10.52 0.09
C LEU A 165 -2.15 -9.73 -1.02
N ASN A 166 -1.54 -9.63 -2.20
CA ASN A 166 -2.14 -8.95 -3.36
C ASN A 166 -3.44 -9.64 -3.81
N GLY A 167 -3.48 -10.97 -3.81
CA GLY A 167 -4.67 -11.74 -4.14
C GLY A 167 -5.81 -11.49 -3.16
N MET A 168 -5.50 -11.36 -1.86
CA MET A 168 -6.50 -11.08 -0.84
C MET A 168 -7.05 -9.65 -0.94
N GLU A 169 -6.22 -8.66 -1.29
CA GLU A 169 -6.71 -7.30 -1.57
C GLU A 169 -7.75 -7.31 -2.70
N ILE A 170 -7.44 -7.98 -3.82
CA ILE A 170 -8.35 -8.08 -4.97
C ILE A 170 -9.64 -8.83 -4.58
N SER A 171 -9.52 -9.98 -3.93
CA SER A 171 -10.66 -10.83 -3.56
C SER A 171 -11.61 -10.10 -2.61
N TRP A 172 -11.06 -9.43 -1.60
CA TRP A 172 -11.87 -8.68 -0.63
C TRP A 172 -12.51 -7.42 -1.23
N LEU A 173 -11.87 -6.77 -2.20
CA LEU A 173 -12.50 -5.67 -2.95
C LEU A 173 -13.67 -6.17 -3.81
N LEU A 174 -13.57 -7.38 -4.35
CA LEU A 174 -14.61 -8.01 -5.14
C LEU A 174 -15.78 -8.49 -4.28
N ASP A 175 -15.46 -9.10 -3.12
CA ASP A 175 -16.47 -9.60 -2.18
C ASP A 175 -16.12 -9.19 -0.75
N ARG A 176 -16.81 -8.17 -0.24
CA ARG A 176 -16.63 -7.61 1.11
C ARG A 176 -17.14 -8.54 2.23
N SER A 177 -17.83 -9.64 1.90
CA SER A 177 -18.27 -10.64 2.88
C SER A 177 -17.17 -11.61 3.29
N ILE A 178 -16.02 -11.61 2.62
CA ILE A 178 -14.86 -12.45 2.97
C ILE A 178 -14.40 -12.12 4.40
N PRO A 179 -14.37 -13.12 5.30
CA PRO A 179 -13.93 -12.93 6.69
C PRO A 179 -12.40 -12.84 6.75
N LEU A 180 -11.84 -11.64 6.48
CA LEU A 180 -10.41 -11.41 6.37
C LEU A 180 -9.61 -11.99 7.53
N ALA A 181 -10.05 -11.73 8.77
CA ALA A 181 -9.35 -12.21 9.97
C ALA A 181 -9.22 -13.75 9.99
N GLU A 182 -10.29 -14.47 9.63
CA GLU A 182 -10.27 -15.95 9.59
C GLU A 182 -9.35 -16.46 8.49
N VAL A 183 -9.42 -15.88 7.28
CA VAL A 183 -8.58 -16.28 6.15
C VAL A 183 -7.10 -16.02 6.45
N PHE A 184 -6.76 -14.85 6.98
CA PHE A 184 -5.39 -14.53 7.35
C PHE A 184 -4.87 -15.36 8.51
N ASN A 185 -5.68 -15.67 9.51
CA ASN A 185 -5.31 -16.58 10.60
C ASN A 185 -5.01 -17.99 10.05
N GLY A 186 -5.89 -18.57 9.25
CA GLY A 186 -5.68 -19.88 8.64
C GLY A 186 -4.41 -19.93 7.77
N TYR A 187 -4.20 -18.90 6.95
CA TYR A 187 -2.99 -18.77 6.14
C TYR A 187 -1.73 -18.68 6.99
N THR A 188 -1.71 -17.79 8.01
CA THR A 188 -0.52 -17.58 8.85
C THR A 188 -0.21 -18.79 9.74
N GLU A 189 -1.22 -19.54 10.19
CA GLU A 189 -1.00 -20.82 10.91
C GLU A 189 -0.38 -21.86 9.99
N SER A 190 -0.84 -21.98 8.75
CA SER A 190 -0.24 -22.88 7.76
C SER A 190 1.19 -22.46 7.44
N LEU A 191 1.41 -21.17 7.19
CA LEU A 191 2.75 -20.62 6.92
C LEU A 191 3.71 -20.86 8.10
N ALA A 192 3.26 -20.66 9.34
CA ALA A 192 4.08 -20.89 10.52
C ALA A 192 4.51 -22.36 10.64
N ARG A 193 3.60 -23.32 10.38
CA ARG A 193 3.92 -24.76 10.33
C ARG A 193 4.93 -25.09 9.21
N ASP A 194 4.75 -24.47 8.03
CA ASP A 194 5.65 -24.71 6.89
C ASP A 194 7.06 -24.16 7.12
N LEU A 195 7.16 -23.02 7.82
CA LEU A 195 8.43 -22.39 8.14
C LEU A 195 9.15 -23.04 9.33
N ALA A 196 8.43 -23.71 10.22
CA ALA A 196 9.00 -24.28 11.44
C ALA A 196 10.07 -25.34 11.14
N VAL A 197 11.08 -25.39 12.00
CA VAL A 197 12.05 -26.50 12.00
C VAL A 197 11.29 -27.79 12.32
N LYS A 198 11.43 -28.81 11.48
CA LYS A 198 10.83 -30.13 11.75
C LYS A 198 11.58 -30.78 12.90
N GLU A 199 10.87 -31.12 13.96
CA GLU A 199 11.42 -32.01 15.00
C GLU A 199 11.74 -33.36 14.36
N MET A 200 12.97 -33.82 14.55
CA MET A 200 13.40 -35.14 14.10
C MET A 200 12.81 -36.21 15.02
#